data_cdda59ed0b225f22fd7347375f4cd2d7
#
_entry.id   cdda59ed0b225f22fd7347375f4cd2d7
#
_cell.length_a   1.000
_cell.length_b   1.000
_cell.length_c   1.000
_cell.angle_alpha   90.00
_cell.angle_beta   90.00
_cell.angle_gamma   90.00
#
_symmetry.space_group_name_H-M   'P 1'
#
loop_
_entity.id
_entity.type
_entity.pdbx_description
1 polymer ?
#
loop_
_entity_poly.entity_id
_entity_poly.type
_entity_poly.pdbx_seq_one_letter_code
_entity_poly.pdbx_strand_id
1 'polypeptide(L)'
;MKLKMKAKTILLTGALSTVFAASAFAAPLHPVVHNDWMQQKKIINGFDQGGLLLERSVSLGEAVALIARGTGAEVAQPQGYWATNYLTWAYSKGAITKDEKANDRSFPAADRLTAIAKKLGLELQLPAGEQVTRGDFVQALGDALTEHVTIAHTNDVHGHIQENSKDKEFGYAKIATLVKEWREENKNFLLMDAGDTFQGTIYTNQFKGESILPILNSLGYGAMAAGNHEFDFGYEQLLKLRDQLKYPMINANVYKADGTNLLVPTYTTEVGGQKIAFIGFVTEETPIVTHPNNVIGLTFKDPVDIAKKLVPEMKEKADRVFILSHIGVEKDREIAKNVSGIDLIIGGHSHTPLRTPEVVNGTYIVQDWEYGKSLGRVDLYYYNKDLVGFSGGLVEYDESVKADPEIDKLVQEVVKKVDTAMGAVIGKTEVDLHGERGEVRAVETNLGNFIADAIIAKTKTIKGHEADVALVNGGGIRASKKAGDLTKKDLYSILPFPNTLTIVKATGADIKAALEVSVKGVEKKDDLPGSFLQIGGMSYVYDVTKPVGERVLEVKVGGQPIDPAKTYTVATNDFITSGGDGYSMLKKDEVLNTGYTFYDVVEEYLQNVKVINPKVENRIVEKK
;
A
#
# COMPACT_ATOMS: atom_id res chain seq x y z
N MET A 1 -53.76 29.46 -36.27
CA MET A 1 -53.38 28.52 -37.32
C MET A 1 -52.49 27.46 -36.69
N LYS A 2 -53.05 26.29 -36.33
CA LYS A 2 -52.37 25.21 -35.60
C LYS A 2 -51.94 24.14 -36.63
N LEU A 3 -50.66 23.92 -36.84
CA LEU A 3 -50.16 22.79 -37.63
C LEU A 3 -49.98 21.59 -36.69
N LYS A 4 -50.71 20.52 -36.96
CA LYS A 4 -50.52 19.18 -36.36
C LYS A 4 -49.46 18.44 -37.13
N MET A 5 -48.35 18.08 -36.51
CA MET A 5 -47.42 17.08 -37.03
C MET A 5 -47.76 15.71 -36.45
N LYS A 6 -48.00 14.75 -37.32
CA LYS A 6 -48.27 13.35 -37.01
C LYS A 6 -46.94 12.64 -36.68
N ALA A 7 -46.84 12.04 -35.51
CA ALA A 7 -45.77 11.12 -35.17
C ALA A 7 -46.00 9.77 -35.93
N LYS A 8 -45.01 9.31 -36.68
CA LYS A 8 -44.91 7.95 -37.17
C LYS A 8 -44.14 7.12 -36.16
N THR A 9 -44.85 6.15 -35.58
CA THR A 9 -44.26 5.11 -34.74
C THR A 9 -43.48 4.14 -35.64
N ILE A 10 -42.18 4.06 -35.51
CA ILE A 10 -41.35 3.01 -36.07
C ILE A 10 -41.08 2.02 -34.93
N LEU A 11 -41.65 0.81 -35.08
CA LEU A 11 -41.27 -0.34 -34.27
C LEU A 11 -39.85 -0.76 -34.70
N LEU A 12 -38.86 -0.56 -33.81
CA LEU A 12 -37.58 -1.22 -33.92
C LEU A 12 -37.64 -2.48 -33.05
N THR A 13 -37.59 -3.63 -33.68
CA THR A 13 -37.33 -4.93 -33.05
C THR A 13 -35.91 -4.91 -32.53
N GLY A 14 -35.78 -4.82 -31.18
CA GLY A 14 -34.49 -4.84 -30.52
C GLY A 14 -33.90 -6.25 -30.51
N ALA A 15 -32.77 -6.42 -31.17
CA ALA A 15 -31.84 -7.45 -30.83
C ALA A 15 -31.16 -7.03 -29.52
N LEU A 16 -31.37 -7.79 -28.42
CA LEU A 16 -30.62 -7.64 -27.19
C LEU A 16 -29.16 -8.06 -27.46
N SER A 17 -28.33 -7.14 -27.92
CA SER A 17 -26.89 -7.25 -27.74
C SER A 17 -26.59 -6.89 -26.30
N THR A 18 -26.32 -7.88 -25.46
CA THR A 18 -25.66 -7.69 -24.20
C THR A 18 -24.26 -7.14 -24.48
N VAL A 19 -24.16 -5.82 -24.54
CA VAL A 19 -22.88 -5.12 -24.43
C VAL A 19 -22.49 -5.31 -22.97
N PHE A 20 -21.56 -6.22 -22.70
CA PHE A 20 -20.77 -6.14 -21.47
C PHE A 20 -20.09 -4.77 -21.52
N ALA A 21 -20.58 -3.82 -20.75
CA ALA A 21 -19.81 -2.63 -20.44
C ALA A 21 -18.56 -3.14 -19.71
N ALA A 22 -17.42 -3.14 -20.40
CA ALA A 22 -16.13 -3.32 -19.74
C ALA A 22 -16.10 -2.29 -18.61
N SER A 23 -15.84 -2.76 -17.38
CA SER A 23 -15.74 -1.87 -16.23
C SER A 23 -14.63 -0.86 -16.51
N ALA A 24 -14.82 0.38 -16.10
CA ALA A 24 -13.80 1.44 -16.27
C ALA A 24 -12.47 1.11 -15.56
N PHE A 25 -12.47 0.10 -14.69
CA PHE A 25 -11.32 -0.38 -13.94
C PHE A 25 -10.55 -1.52 -14.61
N ALA A 26 -11.06 -2.07 -15.72
CA ALA A 26 -10.45 -3.22 -16.39
C ALA A 26 -9.25 -2.84 -17.27
N ALA A 27 -9.25 -1.64 -17.88
CA ALA A 27 -8.15 -1.18 -18.72
C ALA A 27 -6.91 -0.78 -17.88
N PRO A 28 -5.68 -0.87 -18.44
CA PRO A 28 -4.48 -0.31 -17.82
C PRO A 28 -4.69 1.14 -17.41
N LEU A 29 -4.16 1.55 -16.25
CA LEU A 29 -4.33 2.92 -15.73
C LEU A 29 -3.79 3.98 -16.71
N HIS A 30 -2.71 3.63 -17.39
CA HIS A 30 -2.11 4.46 -18.45
C HIS A 30 -1.82 3.56 -19.67
N PRO A 31 -2.38 3.84 -20.85
CA PRO A 31 -2.11 3.05 -22.04
C PRO A 31 -0.62 2.99 -22.37
N VAL A 32 -0.09 1.79 -22.57
CA VAL A 32 1.29 1.60 -22.99
C VAL A 32 1.37 1.77 -24.51
N VAL A 33 2.27 2.66 -24.96
CA VAL A 33 2.50 2.94 -26.39
C VAL A 33 3.72 2.13 -26.83
N HIS A 34 3.55 1.30 -27.87
CA HIS A 34 4.55 0.33 -28.31
C HIS A 34 5.59 0.88 -29.33
N ASN A 35 5.44 2.13 -29.78
CA ASN A 35 6.26 2.69 -30.86
C ASN A 35 7.76 2.67 -30.58
N ASP A 36 8.18 3.11 -29.39
CA ASP A 36 9.60 3.35 -29.07
C ASP A 36 10.38 2.04 -28.99
N TRP A 37 9.89 1.05 -28.27
CA TRP A 37 10.57 -0.23 -28.15
C TRP A 37 10.56 -1.02 -29.48
N MET A 38 9.44 -0.93 -30.24
CA MET A 38 9.39 -1.57 -31.56
C MET A 38 10.37 -0.92 -32.54
N GLN A 39 10.62 0.39 -32.41
CA GLN A 39 11.65 1.07 -33.18
C GLN A 39 13.06 0.65 -32.75
N GLN A 40 13.33 0.58 -31.45
CA GLN A 40 14.61 0.10 -30.91
C GLN A 40 14.92 -1.35 -31.36
N LYS A 41 13.89 -2.22 -31.37
CA LYS A 41 13.99 -3.62 -31.86
C LYS A 41 13.94 -3.73 -33.38
N LYS A 42 13.88 -2.61 -34.12
CA LYS A 42 13.83 -2.54 -35.59
C LYS A 42 12.63 -3.27 -36.20
N ILE A 43 11.54 -3.41 -35.44
CA ILE A 43 10.25 -3.96 -35.92
C ILE A 43 9.58 -2.91 -36.80
N ILE A 44 9.51 -1.66 -36.30
CA ILE A 44 9.02 -0.51 -37.07
C ILE A 44 10.20 0.40 -37.43
N ASN A 45 10.22 0.90 -38.65
CA ASN A 45 11.19 1.89 -39.14
C ASN A 45 10.47 3.16 -39.57
N GLY A 46 11.14 4.32 -39.40
CA GLY A 46 10.71 5.58 -39.95
C GLY A 46 10.87 5.65 -41.48
N PHE A 47 10.38 6.72 -42.08
CA PHE A 47 10.57 7.04 -43.50
C PHE A 47 11.74 8.01 -43.69
N ASP A 48 12.26 8.09 -44.92
CA ASP A 48 13.44 8.90 -45.28
C ASP A 48 13.30 10.39 -44.91
N GLN A 49 12.06 10.89 -44.77
CA GLN A 49 11.77 12.28 -44.36
C GLN A 49 11.59 12.47 -42.85
N GLY A 50 11.85 11.41 -42.05
CA GLY A 50 11.70 11.40 -40.59
C GLY A 50 10.26 11.16 -40.13
N GLY A 51 10.16 10.39 -39.05
CA GLY A 51 8.89 10.07 -38.37
C GLY A 51 8.25 8.77 -38.81
N LEU A 52 7.37 8.26 -37.95
CA LEU A 52 6.70 6.95 -38.11
C LEU A 52 5.43 7.01 -38.96
N LEU A 53 4.91 8.22 -39.26
CA LEU A 53 3.68 8.48 -40.02
C LEU A 53 2.49 7.62 -39.51
N LEU A 54 2.23 7.66 -38.21
CA LEU A 54 1.26 6.80 -37.52
C LEU A 54 -0.19 7.06 -37.93
N GLU A 55 -0.51 8.30 -38.34
CA GLU A 55 -1.87 8.70 -38.77
C GLU A 55 -2.24 8.21 -40.17
N ARG A 56 -1.27 7.74 -40.92
CA ARG A 56 -1.47 7.23 -42.26
C ARG A 56 -2.01 5.80 -42.22
N SER A 57 -2.91 5.45 -43.17
CA SER A 57 -3.36 4.05 -43.33
C SER A 57 -2.17 3.11 -43.56
N VAL A 58 -2.21 1.94 -42.91
CA VAL A 58 -1.20 0.88 -43.10
C VAL A 58 -1.43 0.14 -44.40
N SER A 59 -0.41 0.01 -45.27
CA SER A 59 -0.51 -0.80 -46.49
C SER A 59 -0.32 -2.29 -46.19
N LEU A 60 -0.80 -3.16 -47.10
CA LEU A 60 -0.64 -4.60 -46.99
C LEU A 60 0.86 -5.00 -46.86
N GLY A 61 1.70 -4.42 -47.69
CA GLY A 61 3.16 -4.70 -47.62
C GLY A 61 3.78 -4.33 -46.30
N GLU A 62 3.36 -3.18 -45.71
CA GLU A 62 3.82 -2.74 -44.38
C GLU A 62 3.32 -3.64 -43.27
N ALA A 63 2.03 -3.98 -43.25
CA ALA A 63 1.44 -4.85 -42.25
C ALA A 63 2.15 -6.22 -42.20
N VAL A 64 2.36 -6.83 -43.36
CA VAL A 64 3.05 -8.13 -43.47
C VAL A 64 4.50 -8.03 -43.02
N ALA A 65 5.22 -6.95 -43.38
CA ALA A 65 6.61 -6.74 -42.94
C ALA A 65 6.74 -6.51 -41.45
N LEU A 66 5.82 -5.75 -40.84
CA LEU A 66 5.76 -5.52 -39.42
C LEU A 66 5.51 -6.83 -38.65
N ILE A 67 4.55 -7.66 -39.10
CA ILE A 67 4.31 -8.98 -38.49
C ILE A 67 5.57 -9.86 -38.59
N ALA A 68 6.18 -9.95 -39.78
CA ALA A 68 7.35 -10.79 -39.99
C ALA A 68 8.52 -10.39 -39.05
N ARG A 69 8.79 -9.11 -38.93
CA ARG A 69 9.85 -8.59 -38.05
C ARG A 69 9.51 -8.81 -36.57
N GLY A 70 8.26 -8.54 -36.18
CA GLY A 70 7.80 -8.71 -34.80
C GLY A 70 7.83 -10.17 -34.33
N THR A 71 7.50 -11.10 -35.22
CA THR A 71 7.56 -12.55 -34.92
C THR A 71 8.95 -13.17 -35.09
N GLY A 72 9.95 -12.38 -35.54
CA GLY A 72 11.29 -12.90 -35.81
C GLY A 72 11.34 -13.87 -37.01
N ALA A 73 10.41 -13.75 -37.97
CA ALA A 73 10.38 -14.63 -39.12
C ALA A 73 11.66 -14.49 -39.96
N GLU A 74 12.26 -15.62 -40.33
CA GLU A 74 13.41 -15.67 -41.25
C GLU A 74 12.99 -15.33 -42.68
N VAL A 75 13.12 -14.05 -43.04
CA VAL A 75 12.83 -13.54 -44.37
C VAL A 75 14.13 -13.01 -44.97
N ALA A 76 14.51 -13.54 -46.12
CA ALA A 76 15.72 -13.11 -46.80
C ALA A 76 15.72 -11.61 -47.10
N GLN A 77 16.88 -10.97 -47.09
CA GLN A 77 16.97 -9.55 -47.42
C GLN A 77 16.55 -9.31 -48.87
N PRO A 78 15.75 -8.30 -49.17
CA PRO A 78 15.24 -8.06 -50.52
C PRO A 78 16.35 -7.59 -51.44
N GLN A 79 16.43 -8.20 -52.62
CA GLN A 79 17.19 -7.69 -53.76
C GLN A 79 16.21 -6.91 -54.63
N GLY A 80 16.07 -5.60 -54.43
CA GLY A 80 15.12 -4.75 -55.13
C GLY A 80 14.05 -4.16 -54.24
N TYR A 81 12.75 -4.35 -54.62
CA TYR A 81 11.64 -3.75 -53.83
C TYR A 81 11.54 -4.36 -52.43
N TRP A 82 11.53 -3.53 -51.45
CA TRP A 82 11.69 -3.87 -50.01
C TRP A 82 10.63 -4.87 -49.50
N ALA A 83 9.40 -4.82 -49.98
CA ALA A 83 8.31 -5.68 -49.50
C ALA A 83 8.28 -7.07 -50.18
N THR A 84 8.99 -7.28 -51.28
CA THR A 84 8.90 -8.49 -52.11
C THR A 84 9.05 -9.78 -51.31
N ASN A 85 10.04 -9.88 -50.47
CA ASN A 85 10.32 -11.11 -49.73
C ASN A 85 9.34 -11.33 -48.58
N TYR A 86 8.86 -10.28 -47.94
CA TYR A 86 7.82 -10.35 -46.90
C TYR A 86 6.48 -10.84 -47.50
N LEU A 87 6.09 -10.31 -48.65
CA LEU A 87 4.88 -10.75 -49.38
C LEU A 87 5.02 -12.19 -49.87
N THR A 88 6.21 -12.59 -50.32
CA THR A 88 6.49 -13.97 -50.74
C THR A 88 6.36 -14.93 -49.57
N TRP A 89 6.91 -14.54 -48.40
CA TRP A 89 6.75 -15.28 -47.15
C TRP A 89 5.28 -15.42 -46.74
N ALA A 90 4.53 -14.33 -46.68
CA ALA A 90 3.11 -14.38 -46.32
C ALA A 90 2.27 -15.20 -47.29
N TYR A 91 2.56 -15.12 -48.60
CA TYR A 91 1.93 -15.95 -49.61
C TYR A 91 2.23 -17.45 -49.41
N SER A 92 3.50 -17.80 -49.11
CA SER A 92 3.89 -19.19 -48.84
C SER A 92 3.21 -19.77 -47.59
N LYS A 93 2.83 -18.91 -46.63
CA LYS A 93 2.04 -19.28 -45.43
C LYS A 93 0.52 -19.32 -45.68
N GLY A 94 0.09 -19.00 -46.92
CA GLY A 94 -1.34 -18.92 -47.25
C GLY A 94 -2.10 -17.79 -46.57
N ALA A 95 -1.39 -16.77 -46.09
CA ALA A 95 -1.97 -15.62 -45.38
C ALA A 95 -2.54 -14.59 -46.38
N ILE A 96 -1.94 -14.45 -47.54
CA ILE A 96 -2.38 -13.57 -48.61
C ILE A 96 -2.55 -14.35 -49.90
N THR A 97 -3.40 -13.85 -50.84
CA THR A 97 -3.63 -14.40 -52.15
C THR A 97 -2.56 -13.95 -53.15
N LYS A 98 -2.57 -14.53 -54.37
CA LYS A 98 -1.67 -14.12 -55.45
C LYS A 98 -1.94 -12.68 -55.91
N ASP A 99 -3.19 -12.28 -55.93
CA ASP A 99 -3.60 -10.94 -56.36
C ASP A 99 -3.23 -9.89 -55.29
N GLU A 100 -3.41 -10.21 -54.04
CA GLU A 100 -2.94 -9.36 -52.92
C GLU A 100 -1.43 -9.22 -52.92
N LYS A 101 -0.68 -10.28 -53.20
CA LYS A 101 0.77 -10.22 -53.36
C LYS A 101 1.19 -9.26 -54.48
N ALA A 102 0.40 -9.18 -55.55
CA ALA A 102 0.64 -8.27 -56.67
C ALA A 102 0.21 -6.82 -56.37
N ASN A 103 -0.63 -6.59 -55.34
CA ASN A 103 -1.17 -5.29 -54.94
C ASN A 103 -0.79 -4.93 -53.48
N ASP A 104 0.49 -4.90 -53.19
CA ASP A 104 1.07 -4.66 -51.89
C ASP A 104 0.79 -3.26 -51.30
N ARG A 105 0.42 -2.31 -52.14
CA ARG A 105 0.05 -0.93 -51.78
C ARG A 105 -1.43 -0.76 -51.45
N SER A 106 -2.24 -1.84 -51.52
CA SER A 106 -3.62 -1.80 -51.05
C SER A 106 -3.68 -1.51 -49.53
N PHE A 107 -4.82 -0.96 -49.11
CA PHE A 107 -5.10 -0.67 -47.68
C PHE A 107 -6.23 -1.61 -47.24
N PRO A 108 -5.91 -2.81 -46.72
CA PRO A 108 -6.91 -3.75 -46.27
C PRO A 108 -7.71 -3.24 -45.08
N ALA A 109 -8.97 -3.61 -44.98
CA ALA A 109 -9.82 -3.35 -43.84
C ALA A 109 -9.38 -4.17 -42.61
N ALA A 110 -9.85 -3.80 -41.42
CA ALA A 110 -9.45 -4.38 -40.15
C ALA A 110 -9.64 -5.90 -40.06
N ASP A 111 -10.80 -6.39 -40.55
CA ASP A 111 -11.11 -7.82 -40.57
C ASP A 111 -10.14 -8.62 -41.46
N ARG A 112 -9.72 -8.04 -42.59
CA ARG A 112 -8.74 -8.69 -43.48
C ARG A 112 -7.34 -8.72 -42.84
N LEU A 113 -6.91 -7.62 -42.22
CA LEU A 113 -5.61 -7.56 -41.51
C LEU A 113 -5.58 -8.54 -40.33
N THR A 114 -6.66 -8.63 -39.56
CA THR A 114 -6.81 -9.62 -38.48
C THR A 114 -6.73 -11.06 -39.02
N ALA A 115 -7.40 -11.35 -40.16
CA ALA A 115 -7.34 -12.67 -40.79
C ALA A 115 -5.94 -13.02 -41.30
N ILE A 116 -5.20 -12.06 -41.86
CA ILE A 116 -3.80 -12.21 -42.26
C ILE A 116 -2.91 -12.51 -41.05
N ALA A 117 -3.01 -11.70 -40.01
CA ALA A 117 -2.23 -11.88 -38.78
C ALA A 117 -2.48 -13.26 -38.15
N LYS A 118 -3.74 -13.69 -38.04
CA LYS A 118 -4.11 -15.00 -37.53
C LYS A 118 -3.48 -16.15 -38.32
N LYS A 119 -3.43 -16.05 -39.63
CA LYS A 119 -2.73 -17.02 -40.50
C LYS A 119 -1.20 -17.03 -40.28
N LEU A 120 -0.66 -15.91 -39.85
CA LEU A 120 0.75 -15.74 -39.53
C LEU A 120 1.07 -16.00 -38.03
N GLY A 121 0.07 -16.47 -37.24
CA GLY A 121 0.26 -16.91 -35.88
C GLY A 121 0.04 -15.82 -34.79
N LEU A 122 -0.59 -14.69 -35.15
CA LEU A 122 -0.91 -13.59 -34.20
C LEU A 122 -2.42 -13.29 -34.17
N GLU A 123 -2.92 -12.99 -32.99
CA GLU A 123 -4.29 -12.48 -32.80
C GLU A 123 -4.24 -10.97 -32.54
N LEU A 124 -4.68 -10.18 -33.55
CA LEU A 124 -4.74 -8.71 -33.44
C LEU A 124 -6.14 -8.26 -33.06
N GLN A 125 -6.24 -7.28 -32.18
CA GLN A 125 -7.45 -6.54 -31.85
C GLN A 125 -7.40 -5.17 -32.55
N LEU A 126 -7.97 -5.06 -33.72
CA LEU A 126 -7.99 -3.82 -34.50
C LEU A 126 -9.32 -3.08 -34.32
N PRO A 127 -9.33 -1.74 -34.32
CA PRO A 127 -10.56 -0.96 -34.34
C PRO A 127 -11.39 -1.32 -35.54
N ALA A 128 -12.72 -1.48 -35.36
CA ALA A 128 -13.62 -1.78 -36.46
C ALA A 128 -13.66 -0.62 -37.47
N GLY A 129 -13.45 -0.90 -38.78
CA GLY A 129 -13.47 0.12 -39.81
C GLY A 129 -12.89 -0.35 -41.13
N GLU A 130 -13.12 0.45 -42.17
CA GLU A 130 -12.59 0.17 -43.51
C GLU A 130 -11.11 0.58 -43.67
N GLN A 131 -10.63 1.47 -42.83
CA GLN A 131 -9.24 1.92 -42.84
C GLN A 131 -8.63 1.78 -41.45
N VAL A 132 -7.47 1.13 -41.37
CA VAL A 132 -6.65 0.98 -40.16
C VAL A 132 -5.46 1.89 -40.30
N THR A 133 -5.23 2.78 -39.32
CA THR A 133 -4.02 3.61 -39.31
C THR A 133 -2.80 2.75 -39.00
N ARG A 134 -1.63 3.22 -39.39
CA ARG A 134 -0.36 2.58 -39.05
C ARG A 134 -0.15 2.56 -37.54
N GLY A 135 -0.63 3.61 -36.81
CA GLY A 135 -0.61 3.68 -35.36
C GLY A 135 -1.47 2.60 -34.72
N ASP A 136 -2.72 2.45 -35.13
CA ASP A 136 -3.63 1.40 -34.62
C ASP A 136 -3.05 0.01 -34.85
N PHE A 137 -2.46 -0.21 -36.04
CA PHE A 137 -1.85 -1.50 -36.38
C PHE A 137 -0.60 -1.78 -35.52
N VAL A 138 0.25 -0.78 -35.31
CA VAL A 138 1.45 -0.90 -34.46
C VAL A 138 1.07 -1.15 -33.01
N GLN A 139 0.05 -0.46 -32.50
CA GLN A 139 -0.47 -0.68 -31.15
C GLN A 139 -0.99 -2.12 -31.01
N ALA A 140 -1.90 -2.56 -31.86
CA ALA A 140 -2.45 -3.92 -31.82
C ALA A 140 -1.38 -5.01 -32.00
N LEU A 141 -0.38 -4.74 -32.86
CA LEU A 141 0.74 -5.65 -33.05
C LEU A 141 1.63 -5.71 -31.78
N GLY A 142 1.90 -4.58 -31.16
CA GLY A 142 2.65 -4.51 -29.91
C GLY A 142 1.97 -5.28 -28.78
N ASP A 143 0.67 -5.10 -28.62
CA ASP A 143 -0.15 -5.85 -27.65
C ASP A 143 -0.09 -7.37 -27.93
N ALA A 144 -0.16 -7.79 -29.20
CA ALA A 144 -0.11 -9.20 -29.60
C ALA A 144 1.29 -9.83 -29.50
N LEU A 145 2.35 -9.03 -29.54
CA LEU A 145 3.75 -9.49 -29.45
C LEU A 145 4.26 -9.53 -28.00
N THR A 146 3.57 -8.87 -27.08
CA THR A 146 4.02 -8.78 -25.69
C THR A 146 3.23 -9.75 -24.79
N GLU A 147 3.98 -10.36 -23.86
CA GLU A 147 3.37 -11.02 -22.71
C GLU A 147 2.99 -9.95 -21.67
N HIS A 148 1.71 -9.84 -21.35
CA HIS A 148 1.19 -8.88 -20.40
C HIS A 148 0.99 -9.52 -19.03
N VAL A 149 1.58 -8.95 -17.98
CA VAL A 149 1.41 -9.35 -16.58
C VAL A 149 0.79 -8.20 -15.81
N THR A 150 -0.29 -8.47 -15.09
CA THR A 150 -0.94 -7.51 -14.18
C THR A 150 -0.64 -7.88 -12.73
N ILE A 151 -0.19 -6.91 -11.93
CA ILE A 151 0.02 -7.06 -10.49
C ILE A 151 -0.89 -6.05 -9.77
N ALA A 152 -1.77 -6.57 -8.93
CA ALA A 152 -2.46 -5.76 -7.93
C ALA A 152 -1.70 -5.83 -6.60
N HIS A 153 -1.73 -4.76 -5.82
CA HIS A 153 -1.10 -4.76 -4.51
C HIS A 153 -1.84 -3.93 -3.47
N THR A 154 -1.74 -4.39 -2.22
CA THR A 154 -2.19 -3.72 -1.01
C THR A 154 -1.01 -3.52 -0.07
N ASN A 155 -1.10 -2.55 0.82
CA ASN A 155 -0.23 -2.34 1.97
C ASN A 155 -0.97 -1.54 3.04
N ASP A 156 -0.53 -1.64 4.29
CA ASP A 156 -1.02 -0.81 5.40
C ASP A 156 -2.55 -0.79 5.53
N VAL A 157 -3.21 -1.94 5.29
CA VAL A 157 -4.68 -2.05 5.42
C VAL A 157 -5.11 -1.97 6.89
N HIS A 158 -4.25 -2.37 7.83
CA HIS A 158 -4.46 -2.21 9.28
C HIS A 158 -5.84 -2.66 9.78
N GLY A 159 -6.35 -3.77 9.23
CA GLY A 159 -7.62 -4.34 9.66
C GLY A 159 -8.86 -3.51 9.30
N HIS A 160 -8.78 -2.56 8.38
CA HIS A 160 -9.93 -1.83 7.83
C HIS A 160 -10.70 -2.73 6.85
N ILE A 161 -11.40 -3.73 7.41
CA ILE A 161 -12.05 -4.81 6.65
C ILE A 161 -13.35 -4.40 5.98
N GLN A 162 -14.02 -3.37 6.51
CA GLN A 162 -15.30 -2.87 6.02
C GLN A 162 -15.12 -1.66 5.12
N GLU A 163 -16.04 -1.49 4.18
CA GLU A 163 -16.18 -0.21 3.48
C GLU A 163 -16.47 0.92 4.46
N ASN A 164 -15.81 2.06 4.25
CA ASN A 164 -16.10 3.31 4.93
C ASN A 164 -16.14 4.44 3.90
N SER A 165 -17.32 4.73 3.39
CA SER A 165 -17.53 5.75 2.34
C SER A 165 -17.16 7.16 2.79
N LYS A 166 -17.24 7.45 4.10
CA LYS A 166 -16.89 8.76 4.66
C LYS A 166 -15.39 9.00 4.59
N ASP A 167 -14.58 7.99 4.91
CA ASP A 167 -13.12 8.07 4.94
C ASP A 167 -12.50 7.52 3.65
N LYS A 168 -13.38 7.15 2.67
CA LYS A 168 -13.02 6.64 1.33
C LYS A 168 -12.21 5.36 1.37
N GLU A 169 -12.64 4.37 2.15
CA GLU A 169 -12.01 3.07 2.29
C GLU A 169 -12.87 2.01 1.59
N PHE A 170 -12.26 1.21 0.72
CA PHE A 170 -12.94 0.15 -0.02
C PHE A 170 -13.49 -0.97 0.86
N GLY A 171 -12.71 -1.37 1.88
CA GLY A 171 -12.90 -2.65 2.57
C GLY A 171 -12.66 -3.86 1.64
N TYR A 172 -12.43 -5.02 2.21
CA TYR A 172 -12.03 -6.20 1.42
C TYR A 172 -13.08 -6.69 0.43
N ALA A 173 -14.37 -6.46 0.69
CA ALA A 173 -15.43 -6.90 -0.22
C ALA A 173 -15.40 -6.16 -1.58
N LYS A 174 -15.12 -4.86 -1.58
CA LYS A 174 -14.96 -4.08 -2.82
C LYS A 174 -13.60 -4.32 -3.48
N ILE A 175 -12.52 -4.45 -2.69
CA ILE A 175 -11.20 -4.88 -3.19
C ILE A 175 -11.33 -6.21 -3.94
N ALA A 176 -12.08 -7.17 -3.40
CA ALA A 176 -12.31 -8.47 -4.04
C ALA A 176 -12.98 -8.35 -5.43
N THR A 177 -13.90 -7.41 -5.60
CA THR A 177 -14.53 -7.16 -6.89
C THR A 177 -13.51 -6.69 -7.92
N LEU A 178 -12.71 -5.67 -7.60
CA LEU A 178 -11.64 -5.18 -8.49
C LEU A 178 -10.62 -6.27 -8.82
N VAL A 179 -10.20 -7.02 -7.82
CA VAL A 179 -9.27 -8.16 -8.00
C VAL A 179 -9.85 -9.23 -8.92
N LYS A 180 -11.14 -9.59 -8.78
CA LYS A 180 -11.82 -10.55 -9.66
C LYS A 180 -11.88 -10.03 -11.10
N GLU A 181 -12.29 -8.78 -11.30
CA GLU A 181 -12.36 -8.15 -12.62
C GLU A 181 -10.99 -8.17 -13.32
N TRP A 182 -9.93 -7.76 -12.66
CA TRP A 182 -8.58 -7.74 -13.23
C TRP A 182 -8.03 -9.14 -13.50
N ARG A 183 -8.36 -10.12 -12.66
CA ARG A 183 -8.00 -11.53 -12.87
C ARG A 183 -8.77 -12.17 -14.03
N GLU A 184 -9.97 -11.69 -14.32
CA GLU A 184 -10.75 -12.10 -15.49
C GLU A 184 -10.21 -11.47 -16.77
N GLU A 185 -9.85 -10.19 -16.71
CA GLU A 185 -9.25 -9.45 -17.80
C GLU A 185 -7.89 -10.04 -18.22
N ASN A 186 -7.02 -10.30 -17.27
CA ASN A 186 -5.70 -10.86 -17.52
C ASN A 186 -5.43 -12.10 -16.65
N LYS A 187 -5.26 -13.26 -17.30
CA LYS A 187 -4.96 -14.51 -16.58
C LYS A 187 -3.53 -14.54 -16.01
N ASN A 188 -2.63 -13.73 -16.55
CA ASN A 188 -1.31 -13.50 -16.01
C ASN A 188 -1.39 -12.44 -14.90
N PHE A 189 -2.08 -12.76 -13.82
CA PHE A 189 -2.41 -11.86 -12.73
C PHE A 189 -1.80 -12.33 -11.40
N LEU A 190 -1.26 -11.39 -10.63
CA LEU A 190 -0.81 -11.58 -9.25
C LEU A 190 -1.48 -10.55 -8.32
N LEU A 191 -1.78 -10.95 -7.10
CA LEU A 191 -2.17 -10.06 -6.00
C LEU A 191 -1.11 -10.17 -4.91
N MET A 192 -0.53 -9.05 -4.47
CA MET A 192 0.57 -8.99 -3.50
C MET A 192 0.19 -8.09 -2.32
N ASP A 193 0.72 -8.38 -1.12
CA ASP A 193 0.52 -7.58 0.08
C ASP A 193 1.87 -7.15 0.66
N ALA A 194 2.08 -5.85 0.80
CA ALA A 194 3.32 -5.30 1.34
C ALA A 194 3.28 -5.06 2.87
N GLY A 195 2.40 -5.74 3.60
CA GLY A 195 2.42 -5.82 5.06
C GLY A 195 1.54 -4.81 5.79
N ASP A 196 1.59 -4.88 7.13
CA ASP A 196 0.74 -4.15 8.09
C ASP A 196 -0.76 -4.43 7.88
N THR A 197 -1.10 -5.70 7.84
CA THR A 197 -2.43 -6.20 7.54
C THR A 197 -3.18 -6.68 8.79
N PHE A 198 -2.46 -7.35 9.74
CA PHE A 198 -3.08 -8.07 10.85
C PHE A 198 -3.37 -7.24 12.09
N GLN A 199 -2.93 -6.00 12.15
CA GLN A 199 -3.10 -5.10 13.30
C GLN A 199 -3.70 -3.77 12.84
N GLY A 200 -4.49 -3.11 13.70
CA GLY A 200 -4.99 -1.74 13.50
C GLY A 200 -6.37 -1.54 14.07
N THR A 201 -7.39 -2.19 13.53
CA THR A 201 -8.76 -2.04 14.03
C THR A 201 -9.10 -3.13 15.05
N ILE A 202 -10.22 -2.91 15.75
CA ILE A 202 -10.76 -3.92 16.68
C ILE A 202 -11.04 -5.26 16.02
N TYR A 203 -11.37 -5.26 14.71
CA TYR A 203 -11.70 -6.47 13.97
C TYR A 203 -10.53 -7.44 13.86
N THR A 204 -9.32 -6.91 13.83
CA THR A 204 -8.08 -7.69 13.84
C THR A 204 -7.53 -7.89 15.24
N ASN A 205 -7.44 -6.81 16.03
CA ASN A 205 -6.72 -6.80 17.30
C ASN A 205 -7.35 -7.70 18.35
N GLN A 206 -8.68 -7.74 18.45
CA GLN A 206 -9.41 -8.58 19.42
C GLN A 206 -9.07 -10.07 19.30
N PHE A 207 -8.66 -10.52 18.12
CA PHE A 207 -8.30 -11.90 17.81
C PHE A 207 -6.84 -12.04 17.36
N LYS A 208 -6.00 -11.04 17.62
CA LYS A 208 -4.58 -11.04 17.28
C LYS A 208 -4.31 -11.43 15.81
N GLY A 209 -5.13 -10.88 14.90
CA GLY A 209 -5.05 -11.11 13.45
C GLY A 209 -5.80 -12.35 12.94
N GLU A 210 -6.18 -13.31 13.79
CA GLU A 210 -6.79 -14.58 13.32
C GLU A 210 -8.16 -14.40 12.65
N SER A 211 -8.89 -13.36 13.02
CA SER A 211 -10.25 -13.10 12.51
C SER A 211 -10.33 -12.89 11.00
N ILE A 212 -9.32 -12.32 10.41
CA ILE A 212 -9.31 -11.93 8.98
C ILE A 212 -8.71 -13.01 8.07
N LEU A 213 -8.11 -14.07 8.61
CA LEU A 213 -7.53 -15.17 7.82
C LEU A 213 -8.49 -15.76 6.77
N PRO A 214 -9.79 -16.01 7.06
CA PRO A 214 -10.73 -16.50 6.05
C PRO A 214 -10.89 -15.53 4.87
N ILE A 215 -10.88 -14.22 5.13
CA ILE A 215 -10.99 -13.18 4.11
C ILE A 215 -9.73 -13.20 3.23
N LEU A 216 -8.55 -13.08 3.83
CA LEU A 216 -7.27 -13.05 3.12
C LEU A 216 -7.03 -14.32 2.29
N ASN A 217 -7.32 -15.49 2.86
CA ASN A 217 -7.20 -16.77 2.17
C ASN A 217 -8.16 -16.95 0.99
N SER A 218 -9.24 -16.15 0.93
CA SER A 218 -10.22 -16.19 -0.16
C SER A 218 -9.89 -15.19 -1.29
N LEU A 219 -9.09 -14.16 -1.02
CA LEU A 219 -8.68 -13.16 -2.02
C LEU A 219 -7.67 -13.68 -3.03
N GLY A 220 -6.89 -14.72 -2.67
CA GLY A 220 -5.92 -15.35 -3.55
C GLY A 220 -4.64 -14.52 -3.74
N TYR A 221 -4.09 -14.03 -2.64
CA TYR A 221 -2.75 -13.43 -2.64
C TYR A 221 -1.69 -14.43 -3.09
N GLY A 222 -0.68 -13.94 -3.83
CA GLY A 222 0.50 -14.72 -4.23
C GLY A 222 1.53 -14.80 -3.12
N ALA A 223 1.80 -13.68 -2.46
CA ALA A 223 2.66 -13.58 -1.28
C ALA A 223 2.36 -12.29 -0.50
N MET A 224 2.81 -12.22 0.77
CA MET A 224 2.87 -10.99 1.54
C MET A 224 4.25 -10.78 2.16
N ALA A 225 4.69 -9.53 2.32
CA ALA A 225 5.78 -9.17 3.22
C ALA A 225 5.24 -9.05 4.65
N ALA A 226 6.04 -9.40 5.64
CA ALA A 226 5.72 -9.01 7.01
C ALA A 226 6.02 -7.53 7.20
N GLY A 227 5.09 -6.74 7.73
CA GLY A 227 5.32 -5.38 8.21
C GLY A 227 5.72 -5.35 9.69
N ASN A 228 5.97 -4.17 10.25
CA ASN A 228 6.34 -4.04 11.66
C ASN A 228 5.17 -4.34 12.61
N HIS A 229 3.93 -4.05 12.19
CA HIS A 229 2.74 -4.34 12.99
C HIS A 229 2.32 -5.81 12.98
N GLU A 230 2.87 -6.65 12.12
CA GLU A 230 2.74 -8.10 12.25
C GLU A 230 3.42 -8.64 13.52
N PHE A 231 4.37 -7.89 14.10
CA PHE A 231 5.06 -8.23 15.35
C PHE A 231 4.35 -7.74 16.62
N ASP A 232 3.28 -6.95 16.53
CA ASP A 232 2.63 -6.32 17.70
C ASP A 232 2.02 -7.31 18.70
N PHE A 233 1.70 -8.50 18.26
CA PHE A 233 1.19 -9.58 19.13
C PHE A 233 2.26 -10.61 19.50
N GLY A 234 3.55 -10.30 19.28
CA GLY A 234 4.69 -11.19 19.44
C GLY A 234 4.98 -12.00 18.16
N TYR A 235 6.27 -12.29 17.93
CA TYR A 235 6.67 -13.00 16.72
C TYR A 235 6.15 -14.45 16.67
N GLU A 236 5.85 -15.09 17.81
CA GLU A 236 5.21 -16.39 17.87
C GLU A 236 3.79 -16.36 17.28
N GLN A 237 3.03 -15.29 17.54
CA GLN A 237 1.72 -15.11 16.91
C GLN A 237 1.84 -14.85 15.41
N LEU A 238 2.84 -14.07 14.97
CA LEU A 238 3.14 -13.92 13.54
C LEU A 238 3.38 -15.27 12.87
N LEU A 239 4.20 -16.15 13.48
CA LEU A 239 4.45 -17.49 12.96
C LEU A 239 3.17 -18.33 12.89
N LYS A 240 2.30 -18.23 13.89
CA LYS A 240 1.00 -18.90 13.91
C LYS A 240 0.07 -18.41 12.80
N LEU A 241 0.05 -17.09 12.51
CA LEU A 241 -0.71 -16.51 11.40
C LEU A 241 -0.16 -17.00 10.06
N ARG A 242 1.17 -16.92 9.88
CA ARG A 242 1.87 -17.44 8.69
C ARG A 242 1.47 -18.88 8.37
N ASP A 243 1.43 -19.76 9.37
CA ASP A 243 1.12 -21.18 9.19
C ASP A 243 -0.33 -21.44 8.77
N GLN A 244 -1.23 -20.46 8.95
CA GLN A 244 -2.64 -20.53 8.57
C GLN A 244 -2.95 -19.84 7.24
N LEU A 245 -2.00 -19.06 6.70
CA LEU A 245 -2.14 -18.47 5.36
C LEU A 245 -1.98 -19.54 4.27
N LYS A 246 -2.73 -19.39 3.18
CA LYS A 246 -2.63 -20.24 1.98
C LYS A 246 -1.54 -19.79 1.00
N TYR A 247 -0.81 -18.76 1.34
CA TYR A 247 0.27 -18.16 0.55
C TYR A 247 1.45 -17.78 1.47
N PRO A 248 2.67 -17.67 0.94
CA PRO A 248 3.83 -17.41 1.77
C PRO A 248 3.85 -15.98 2.32
N MET A 249 4.22 -15.86 3.60
CA MET A 249 4.69 -14.63 4.21
C MET A 249 6.22 -14.63 4.13
N ILE A 250 6.80 -13.60 3.50
CA ILE A 250 8.23 -13.53 3.19
C ILE A 250 8.94 -12.40 3.95
N ASN A 251 10.18 -12.67 4.38
CA ASN A 251 11.07 -11.66 4.94
C ASN A 251 12.53 -12.13 4.90
N ALA A 252 13.43 -11.29 4.38
CA ALA A 252 14.84 -11.62 4.19
C ALA A 252 15.78 -11.02 5.24
N ASN A 253 15.33 -10.01 6.00
CA ASN A 253 16.22 -9.25 6.88
C ASN A 253 15.99 -9.47 8.39
N VAL A 254 15.08 -10.39 8.77
CA VAL A 254 14.87 -10.77 10.17
C VAL A 254 15.45 -12.15 10.47
N TYR A 255 16.29 -12.23 11.49
CA TYR A 255 17.04 -13.42 11.88
C TYR A 255 16.75 -13.82 13.32
N LYS A 256 16.68 -15.13 13.56
CA LYS A 256 16.68 -15.72 14.89
C LYS A 256 18.07 -15.71 15.52
N ALA A 257 18.15 -16.02 16.81
CA ALA A 257 19.42 -16.09 17.55
C ALA A 257 20.41 -17.13 16.97
N ASP A 258 19.92 -18.18 16.30
CA ASP A 258 20.75 -19.18 15.62
C ASP A 258 21.29 -18.74 14.24
N GLY A 259 20.96 -17.52 13.82
CA GLY A 259 21.38 -16.95 12.54
C GLY A 259 20.53 -17.36 11.34
N THR A 260 19.49 -18.17 11.52
CA THR A 260 18.54 -18.50 10.45
C THR A 260 17.49 -17.41 10.28
N ASN A 261 16.94 -17.26 9.07
CA ASN A 261 15.84 -16.33 8.84
C ASN A 261 14.59 -16.74 9.65
N LEU A 262 13.84 -15.75 10.13
CA LEU A 262 12.57 -15.97 10.82
C LEU A 262 11.50 -16.53 9.85
N LEU A 263 11.42 -15.96 8.66
CA LEU A 263 10.51 -16.33 7.58
C LEU A 263 11.31 -16.76 6.34
N VAL A 264 10.64 -17.33 5.35
CA VAL A 264 11.28 -17.57 4.04
C VAL A 264 11.69 -16.23 3.42
N PRO A 265 12.94 -16.09 2.93
CA PRO A 265 13.44 -14.80 2.46
C PRO A 265 12.84 -14.36 1.13
N THR A 266 12.45 -15.33 0.29
CA THR A 266 12.04 -15.09 -1.09
C THR A 266 10.87 -15.98 -1.49
N TYR A 267 10.10 -15.51 -2.46
CA TYR A 267 9.07 -16.27 -3.15
C TYR A 267 9.31 -16.20 -4.65
N THR A 268 9.16 -17.31 -5.37
CA THR A 268 9.34 -17.36 -6.82
C THR A 268 8.09 -17.95 -7.48
N THR A 269 7.62 -17.30 -8.54
CA THR A 269 6.47 -17.74 -9.33
C THR A 269 6.73 -17.58 -10.83
N GLU A 270 5.94 -18.27 -11.65
CA GLU A 270 5.93 -18.10 -13.10
C GLU A 270 4.59 -17.51 -13.54
N VAL A 271 4.63 -16.41 -14.26
CA VAL A 271 3.45 -15.73 -14.80
C VAL A 271 3.81 -14.99 -16.08
N GLY A 272 2.96 -15.07 -17.12
CA GLY A 272 3.22 -14.43 -18.41
C GLY A 272 4.57 -14.79 -19.00
N GLY A 273 4.96 -16.08 -18.95
CA GLY A 273 6.25 -16.55 -19.45
C GLY A 273 7.48 -16.03 -18.70
N GLN A 274 7.30 -15.27 -17.61
CA GLN A 274 8.36 -14.73 -16.77
C GLN A 274 8.48 -15.51 -15.47
N LYS A 275 9.68 -15.89 -15.11
CA LYS A 275 10.00 -16.37 -13.76
C LYS A 275 10.39 -15.19 -12.90
N ILE A 276 9.54 -14.84 -11.91
CA ILE A 276 9.70 -13.67 -11.07
C ILE A 276 10.07 -14.11 -9.65
N ALA A 277 11.16 -13.56 -9.10
CA ALA A 277 11.54 -13.72 -7.71
C ALA A 277 11.16 -12.46 -6.91
N PHE A 278 10.43 -12.63 -5.80
CA PHE A 278 10.13 -11.59 -4.83
C PHE A 278 11.04 -11.75 -3.61
N ILE A 279 11.63 -10.66 -3.13
CA ILE A 279 12.41 -10.60 -1.90
C ILE A 279 11.61 -9.77 -0.89
N GLY A 280 11.33 -10.32 0.31
CA GLY A 280 10.57 -9.62 1.34
C GLY A 280 11.46 -8.81 2.28
N PHE A 281 11.03 -7.60 2.68
CA PHE A 281 11.72 -6.78 3.68
C PHE A 281 10.75 -6.15 4.67
N VAL A 282 11.22 -5.96 5.92
CA VAL A 282 10.58 -5.11 6.94
C VAL A 282 11.59 -4.08 7.44
N THR A 283 11.11 -2.96 7.95
CA THR A 283 11.98 -1.91 8.50
C THR A 283 12.88 -2.46 9.63
N GLU A 284 14.15 -2.12 9.58
CA GLU A 284 15.11 -2.42 10.65
C GLU A 284 14.77 -1.71 11.97
N GLU A 285 13.89 -0.71 11.92
CA GLU A 285 13.39 0.01 13.09
C GLU A 285 12.29 -0.76 13.85
N THR A 286 11.84 -1.91 13.37
CA THR A 286 10.77 -2.71 14.02
C THR A 286 10.98 -2.88 15.54
N PRO A 287 12.18 -3.14 16.09
CA PRO A 287 12.37 -3.22 17.54
C PRO A 287 12.10 -1.93 18.31
N ILE A 288 11.99 -0.80 17.61
CA ILE A 288 11.71 0.52 18.18
C ILE A 288 10.24 0.88 18.01
N VAL A 289 9.62 0.49 16.90
CA VAL A 289 8.25 0.86 16.53
C VAL A 289 7.19 -0.18 16.88
N THR A 290 7.59 -1.39 17.33
CA THR A 290 6.73 -2.35 18.06
C THR A 290 7.19 -2.47 19.52
N HIS A 291 6.41 -3.16 20.37
CA HIS A 291 6.85 -3.37 21.76
C HIS A 291 8.12 -4.23 21.79
N PRO A 292 9.23 -3.78 22.42
CA PRO A 292 10.52 -4.48 22.36
C PRO A 292 10.47 -5.95 22.81
N ASN A 293 9.58 -6.31 23.75
CA ASN A 293 9.41 -7.68 24.21
C ASN A 293 8.84 -8.62 23.13
N ASN A 294 8.18 -8.07 22.12
CA ASN A 294 7.57 -8.85 21.04
C ASN A 294 8.59 -9.43 20.05
N VAL A 295 9.82 -8.93 20.10
CA VAL A 295 10.90 -9.25 19.16
C VAL A 295 12.18 -9.72 19.86
N ILE A 296 12.11 -10.08 21.16
CA ILE A 296 13.25 -10.61 21.91
C ILE A 296 13.86 -11.82 21.19
N GLY A 297 15.18 -11.80 21.01
CA GLY A 297 15.92 -12.86 20.32
C GLY A 297 15.92 -12.77 18.80
N LEU A 298 15.31 -11.73 18.24
CA LEU A 298 15.38 -11.43 16.82
C LEU A 298 16.41 -10.32 16.53
N THR A 299 17.00 -10.39 15.34
CA THR A 299 17.89 -9.35 14.80
C THR A 299 17.32 -8.85 13.49
N PHE A 300 17.10 -7.55 13.39
CA PHE A 300 16.66 -6.85 12.18
C PHE A 300 17.88 -6.20 11.53
N LYS A 301 18.21 -6.63 10.30
CA LYS A 301 19.36 -6.12 9.54
C LYS A 301 18.91 -5.07 8.54
N ASP A 302 19.83 -4.17 8.18
CA ASP A 302 19.60 -3.17 7.14
C ASP A 302 19.16 -3.85 5.83
N PRO A 303 17.97 -3.52 5.28
CA PRO A 303 17.46 -4.09 4.03
C PRO A 303 18.38 -3.84 2.83
N VAL A 304 19.08 -2.70 2.77
CA VAL A 304 20.01 -2.36 1.68
C VAL A 304 21.16 -3.36 1.62
N ASP A 305 21.73 -3.72 2.76
CA ASP A 305 22.85 -4.66 2.83
C ASP A 305 22.42 -6.08 2.46
N ILE A 306 21.19 -6.46 2.82
CA ILE A 306 20.64 -7.76 2.42
C ILE A 306 20.29 -7.77 0.92
N ALA A 307 19.72 -6.69 0.39
CA ALA A 307 19.39 -6.55 -1.03
C ALA A 307 20.65 -6.66 -1.91
N LYS A 308 21.76 -6.02 -1.53
CA LYS A 308 23.06 -6.14 -2.23
C LYS A 308 23.55 -7.58 -2.39
N LYS A 309 23.16 -8.48 -1.47
CA LYS A 309 23.53 -9.91 -1.52
C LYS A 309 22.52 -10.73 -2.30
N LEU A 310 21.22 -10.57 -1.99
CA LEU A 310 20.18 -11.43 -2.52
C LEU A 310 19.78 -11.09 -3.96
N VAL A 311 19.81 -9.82 -4.37
CA VAL A 311 19.39 -9.44 -5.74
C VAL A 311 20.27 -10.13 -6.80
N PRO A 312 21.62 -10.12 -6.72
CA PRO A 312 22.45 -10.86 -7.67
C PRO A 312 22.15 -12.37 -7.70
N GLU A 313 21.96 -12.99 -6.52
CA GLU A 313 21.64 -14.41 -6.43
C GLU A 313 20.30 -14.76 -7.07
N MET A 314 19.29 -13.89 -6.91
CA MET A 314 17.98 -14.11 -7.51
C MET A 314 17.98 -13.88 -9.02
N LYS A 315 18.80 -12.97 -9.52
CA LYS A 315 18.99 -12.75 -10.96
C LYS A 315 19.57 -13.98 -11.70
N GLU A 316 20.32 -14.81 -11.00
CA GLU A 316 20.80 -16.09 -11.57
C GLU A 316 19.68 -17.16 -11.63
N LYS A 317 18.61 -17.00 -10.84
CA LYS A 317 17.55 -18.01 -10.64
C LYS A 317 16.22 -17.64 -11.28
N ALA A 318 16.02 -16.36 -11.61
CA ALA A 318 14.77 -15.83 -12.14
C ALA A 318 15.02 -14.82 -13.27
N ASP A 319 14.04 -14.65 -14.15
CA ASP A 319 14.09 -13.67 -15.23
C ASP A 319 13.97 -12.24 -14.68
N ARG A 320 13.21 -12.07 -13.55
CA ARG A 320 12.92 -10.79 -12.92
C ARG A 320 13.11 -10.85 -11.42
N VAL A 321 13.56 -9.74 -10.83
CA VAL A 321 13.68 -9.60 -9.39
C VAL A 321 12.85 -8.41 -8.92
N PHE A 322 11.87 -8.71 -8.09
CA PHE A 322 10.99 -7.72 -7.45
C PHE A 322 11.24 -7.72 -5.95
N ILE A 323 10.98 -6.59 -5.32
CA ILE A 323 10.99 -6.46 -3.87
C ILE A 323 9.57 -6.22 -3.40
N LEU A 324 9.16 -6.95 -2.36
CA LEU A 324 7.94 -6.72 -1.61
C LEU A 324 8.35 -6.18 -0.25
N SER A 325 8.22 -4.87 -0.05
CA SER A 325 8.89 -4.17 1.03
C SER A 325 7.93 -3.49 2.00
N HIS A 326 8.28 -3.56 3.29
CA HIS A 326 7.61 -2.78 4.33
C HIS A 326 8.63 -1.96 5.11
N ILE A 327 9.30 -1.01 4.41
CA ILE A 327 10.44 -0.24 4.95
C ILE A 327 10.30 1.27 4.78
N GLY A 328 9.22 1.71 4.11
CA GLY A 328 8.98 3.10 3.77
C GLY A 328 9.65 3.56 2.48
N VAL A 329 9.00 4.51 1.80
CA VAL A 329 9.37 4.97 0.45
C VAL A 329 10.80 5.51 0.35
N GLU A 330 11.31 6.17 1.40
CA GLU A 330 12.69 6.69 1.41
C GLU A 330 13.72 5.57 1.39
N LYS A 331 13.49 4.50 2.16
CA LYS A 331 14.37 3.33 2.18
C LYS A 331 14.24 2.52 0.89
N ASP A 332 13.06 2.48 0.25
CA ASP A 332 12.86 1.89 -1.07
C ASP A 332 13.67 2.63 -2.14
N ARG A 333 13.69 3.97 -2.10
CA ARG A 333 14.54 4.82 -2.95
C ARG A 333 16.02 4.57 -2.70
N GLU A 334 16.42 4.36 -1.44
CA GLU A 334 17.80 4.03 -1.07
C GLU A 334 18.23 2.68 -1.66
N ILE A 335 17.38 1.63 -1.57
CA ILE A 335 17.63 0.34 -2.21
C ILE A 335 17.77 0.49 -3.72
N ALA A 336 16.81 1.12 -4.39
CA ALA A 336 16.83 1.31 -5.83
C ALA A 336 18.07 2.08 -6.32
N LYS A 337 18.53 3.06 -5.53
CA LYS A 337 19.74 3.84 -5.84
C LYS A 337 21.02 3.02 -5.70
N ASN A 338 21.10 2.13 -4.71
CA ASN A 338 22.33 1.44 -4.35
C ASN A 338 22.43 0.00 -4.89
N VAL A 339 21.32 -0.59 -5.35
CA VAL A 339 21.26 -1.99 -5.83
C VAL A 339 20.68 -2.03 -7.23
N SER A 340 21.49 -2.43 -8.19
CA SER A 340 21.04 -2.59 -9.58
C SER A 340 20.42 -3.97 -9.83
N GLY A 341 19.52 -4.04 -10.81
CA GLY A 341 18.91 -5.29 -11.25
C GLY A 341 17.61 -5.64 -10.55
N ILE A 342 16.99 -4.67 -9.89
CA ILE A 342 15.64 -4.73 -9.39
C ILE A 342 14.73 -4.11 -10.47
N ASP A 343 13.70 -4.84 -10.88
CA ASP A 343 12.74 -4.34 -11.88
C ASP A 343 11.60 -3.54 -11.22
N LEU A 344 11.12 -3.97 -10.03
CA LEU A 344 9.98 -3.37 -9.32
C LEU A 344 10.16 -3.48 -7.80
N ILE A 345 9.81 -2.43 -7.07
CA ILE A 345 9.61 -2.42 -5.62
C ILE A 345 8.14 -2.10 -5.35
N ILE A 346 7.46 -2.98 -4.62
CA ILE A 346 6.11 -2.79 -4.10
C ILE A 346 6.26 -2.48 -2.61
N GLY A 347 6.04 -1.22 -2.22
CA GLY A 347 6.35 -0.69 -0.90
C GLY A 347 5.15 -0.60 0.06
N GLY A 348 5.45 -0.29 1.33
CA GLY A 348 4.52 -0.02 2.41
C GLY A 348 5.17 0.80 3.53
N HIS A 349 4.57 0.82 4.73
CA HIS A 349 5.06 1.43 5.98
C HIS A 349 4.89 2.96 6.07
N SER A 350 5.27 3.71 5.07
CA SER A 350 5.20 5.19 5.15
C SER A 350 3.82 5.77 4.83
N HIS A 351 2.85 4.92 4.39
CA HIS A 351 1.52 5.34 3.97
C HIS A 351 1.54 6.40 2.86
N THR A 352 2.54 6.35 1.99
CA THR A 352 2.76 7.35 0.94
C THR A 352 2.03 6.94 -0.35
N PRO A 353 0.97 7.65 -0.78
CA PRO A 353 0.24 7.29 -2.00
C PRO A 353 1.06 7.65 -3.24
N LEU A 354 1.73 6.69 -3.85
CA LEU A 354 2.41 6.88 -5.13
C LEU A 354 1.41 6.72 -6.28
N ARG A 355 0.65 7.79 -6.56
CA ARG A 355 -0.33 7.84 -7.66
C ARG A 355 0.28 7.60 -9.03
N THR A 356 1.55 7.92 -9.16
CA THR A 356 2.38 7.62 -10.32
C THR A 356 3.63 6.92 -9.84
N PRO A 357 4.03 5.80 -10.46
CA PRO A 357 5.25 5.11 -10.12
C PRO A 357 6.47 6.02 -10.18
N GLU A 358 7.35 5.90 -9.21
CA GLU A 358 8.66 6.54 -9.27
C GLU A 358 9.65 5.64 -9.99
N VAL A 359 10.65 6.26 -10.65
CA VAL A 359 11.73 5.52 -11.29
C VAL A 359 13.07 5.99 -10.73
N VAL A 360 13.78 5.09 -10.07
CA VAL A 360 15.10 5.36 -9.48
C VAL A 360 16.08 4.33 -10.02
N ASN A 361 17.12 4.79 -10.72
CA ASN A 361 18.17 3.92 -11.29
C ASN A 361 17.61 2.75 -12.13
N GLY A 362 16.50 2.97 -12.86
CA GLY A 362 15.83 1.97 -13.68
C GLY A 362 14.89 1.01 -12.93
N THR A 363 14.77 1.14 -11.61
CA THR A 363 13.81 0.41 -10.79
C THR A 363 12.53 1.21 -10.67
N TYR A 364 11.38 0.59 -10.93
CA TYR A 364 10.07 1.17 -10.64
C TYR A 364 9.74 0.98 -9.16
N ILE A 365 9.20 2.02 -8.52
CA ILE A 365 8.73 2.00 -7.13
C ILE A 365 7.26 2.36 -7.11
N VAL A 366 6.45 1.50 -6.50
CA VAL A 366 5.01 1.70 -6.28
C VAL A 366 4.69 1.50 -4.81
N GLN A 367 3.73 2.23 -4.30
CA GLN A 367 3.17 2.06 -2.97
C GLN A 367 1.71 2.46 -3.01
N ASP A 368 0.83 1.64 -2.46
CA ASP A 368 -0.57 1.98 -2.22
C ASP A 368 -0.64 2.99 -1.07
N TRP A 369 -1.83 3.44 -0.74
CA TRP A 369 -1.98 4.39 0.36
C TRP A 369 -2.02 3.64 1.71
N GLU A 370 -3.13 3.80 2.45
CA GLU A 370 -3.38 3.21 3.76
C GLU A 370 -4.85 2.81 3.87
N TYR A 371 -5.18 1.87 4.76
CA TYR A 371 -6.56 1.53 5.19
C TYR A 371 -7.49 1.08 4.06
N GLY A 372 -6.93 0.69 2.93
CA GLY A 372 -7.72 0.34 1.74
C GLY A 372 -8.41 1.53 1.10
N LYS A 373 -7.84 2.73 1.16
CA LYS A 373 -8.31 3.94 0.45
C LYS A 373 -8.06 3.86 -1.05
N SER A 374 -7.13 3.05 -1.45
CA SER A 374 -6.80 2.74 -2.83
C SER A 374 -6.41 1.28 -2.98
N LEU A 375 -6.21 0.85 -4.21
CA LEU A 375 -5.65 -0.43 -4.60
C LEU A 375 -4.63 -0.18 -5.71
N GLY A 376 -3.40 -0.62 -5.51
CA GLY A 376 -2.36 -0.46 -6.49
C GLY A 376 -2.53 -1.42 -7.67
N ARG A 377 -2.28 -0.94 -8.88
CA ARG A 377 -2.24 -1.73 -10.11
C ARG A 377 -0.98 -1.42 -10.90
N VAL A 378 -0.30 -2.47 -11.35
CA VAL A 378 0.87 -2.42 -12.24
C VAL A 378 0.63 -3.36 -13.40
N ASP A 379 0.84 -2.88 -14.62
CA ASP A 379 0.78 -3.64 -15.87
C ASP A 379 2.16 -3.63 -16.53
N LEU A 380 2.71 -4.83 -16.76
CA LEU A 380 4.06 -5.06 -17.27
C LEU A 380 3.97 -5.76 -18.62
N TYR A 381 4.69 -5.27 -19.63
CA TYR A 381 4.68 -5.82 -20.99
C TYR A 381 6.08 -6.31 -21.36
N TYR A 382 6.20 -7.58 -21.71
CA TYR A 382 7.47 -8.23 -22.04
C TYR A 382 7.51 -8.70 -23.48
N TYR A 383 8.57 -8.37 -24.18
CA TYR A 383 8.88 -8.91 -25.51
C TYR A 383 10.19 -9.70 -25.46
N ASN A 384 10.16 -10.99 -25.81
CA ASN A 384 11.31 -11.90 -25.69
C ASN A 384 12.01 -11.79 -24.32
N LYS A 385 11.23 -11.76 -23.24
CA LYS A 385 11.66 -11.57 -21.84
C LYS A 385 12.19 -10.16 -21.49
N ASP A 386 12.35 -9.24 -22.42
CA ASP A 386 12.71 -7.85 -22.10
C ASP A 386 11.46 -7.08 -21.65
N LEU A 387 11.55 -6.33 -20.54
CA LEU A 387 10.50 -5.39 -20.14
C LEU A 387 10.49 -4.22 -21.13
N VAL A 388 9.42 -4.09 -21.91
CA VAL A 388 9.30 -3.09 -22.99
C VAL A 388 8.20 -2.08 -22.74
N GLY A 389 7.32 -2.33 -21.78
CA GLY A 389 6.26 -1.40 -21.38
C GLY A 389 5.91 -1.55 -19.91
N PHE A 390 5.58 -0.44 -19.27
CA PHE A 390 5.17 -0.33 -17.88
C PHE A 390 4.02 0.67 -17.75
N SER A 391 2.99 0.29 -17.04
CA SER A 391 1.93 1.18 -16.57
C SER A 391 1.68 0.91 -15.09
N GLY A 392 1.38 1.92 -14.31
CA GLY A 392 1.10 1.70 -12.90
C GLY A 392 0.53 2.93 -12.22
N GLY A 393 -0.07 2.72 -11.04
CA GLY A 393 -0.66 3.76 -10.21
C GLY A 393 -1.69 3.21 -9.26
N LEU A 394 -2.54 4.09 -8.74
CA LEU A 394 -3.54 3.79 -7.74
C LEU A 394 -4.96 3.91 -8.32
N VAL A 395 -5.78 2.91 -8.04
CA VAL A 395 -7.24 3.00 -8.19
C VAL A 395 -7.77 3.44 -6.82
N GLU A 396 -8.15 4.72 -6.73
CA GLU A 396 -8.69 5.29 -5.50
C GLU A 396 -10.15 4.87 -5.28
N TYR A 397 -10.60 4.95 -4.03
CA TYR A 397 -11.96 4.58 -3.64
C TYR A 397 -13.02 5.19 -4.57
N ASP A 398 -13.90 4.32 -5.06
CA ASP A 398 -15.10 4.66 -5.83
C ASP A 398 -16.31 3.97 -5.19
N GLU A 399 -17.30 4.78 -4.78
CA GLU A 399 -18.53 4.30 -4.16
C GLU A 399 -19.33 3.37 -5.09
N SER A 400 -19.19 3.53 -6.41
CA SER A 400 -19.92 2.74 -7.42
C SER A 400 -19.45 1.28 -7.51
N VAL A 401 -18.25 0.96 -7.04
CA VAL A 401 -17.74 -0.42 -6.96
C VAL A 401 -18.62 -1.22 -6.02
N LYS A 402 -19.16 -2.34 -6.49
CA LYS A 402 -20.01 -3.20 -5.68
C LYS A 402 -19.18 -4.14 -4.82
N ALA A 403 -19.69 -4.44 -3.63
CA ALA A 403 -19.09 -5.45 -2.77
C ALA A 403 -19.24 -6.86 -3.37
N ASP A 404 -18.18 -7.66 -3.34
CA ASP A 404 -18.24 -9.09 -3.65
C ASP A 404 -19.04 -9.83 -2.56
N PRO A 405 -20.12 -10.54 -2.89
CA PRO A 405 -21.03 -11.10 -1.90
C PRO A 405 -20.41 -12.22 -1.05
N GLU A 406 -19.42 -12.94 -1.57
CA GLU A 406 -18.76 -14.02 -0.82
C GLU A 406 -17.81 -13.44 0.23
N ILE A 407 -17.02 -12.43 -0.15
CA ILE A 407 -16.11 -11.75 0.78
C ILE A 407 -16.89 -10.88 1.76
N ASP A 408 -17.94 -10.18 1.33
CA ASP A 408 -18.80 -9.40 2.22
C ASP A 408 -19.40 -10.29 3.34
N LYS A 409 -19.86 -11.49 3.01
CA LYS A 409 -20.35 -12.44 4.02
C LYS A 409 -19.30 -12.73 5.09
N LEU A 410 -18.04 -12.99 4.71
CA LEU A 410 -16.95 -13.22 5.65
C LEU A 410 -16.65 -11.99 6.51
N VAL A 411 -16.67 -10.80 5.89
CA VAL A 411 -16.52 -9.52 6.61
C VAL A 411 -17.62 -9.35 7.64
N GLN A 412 -18.90 -9.55 7.26
CA GLN A 412 -20.03 -9.41 8.17
C GLN A 412 -20.02 -10.41 9.33
N GLU A 413 -19.49 -11.63 9.12
CA GLU A 413 -19.30 -12.59 10.20
C GLU A 413 -18.30 -12.10 11.26
N VAL A 414 -17.17 -11.50 10.84
CA VAL A 414 -16.19 -10.88 11.75
C VAL A 414 -16.81 -9.70 12.49
N VAL A 415 -17.46 -8.79 11.75
CA VAL A 415 -18.11 -7.60 12.31
C VAL A 415 -19.13 -7.97 13.38
N LYS A 416 -20.05 -8.88 13.07
CA LYS A 416 -21.08 -9.33 14.01
C LYS A 416 -20.48 -9.92 15.29
N LYS A 417 -19.40 -10.71 15.16
CA LYS A 417 -18.72 -11.30 16.30
C LYS A 417 -18.14 -10.22 17.22
N VAL A 418 -17.49 -9.20 16.66
CA VAL A 418 -16.89 -8.09 17.41
C VAL A 418 -17.97 -7.16 17.99
N ASP A 419 -18.95 -6.75 17.18
CA ASP A 419 -20.00 -5.81 17.62
C ASP A 419 -20.81 -6.37 18.79
N THR A 420 -21.07 -7.68 18.78
CA THR A 420 -21.77 -8.34 19.90
C THR A 420 -20.96 -8.23 21.20
N ALA A 421 -19.65 -8.33 21.12
CA ALA A 421 -18.77 -8.27 22.30
C ALA A 421 -18.52 -6.84 22.80
N MET A 422 -18.51 -5.85 21.89
CA MET A 422 -17.95 -4.53 22.14
C MET A 422 -18.95 -3.36 21.95
N GLY A 423 -20.24 -3.64 21.75
CA GLY A 423 -21.28 -2.62 21.52
C GLY A 423 -21.77 -1.88 22.79
N ALA A 424 -21.30 -2.27 23.99
CA ALA A 424 -21.74 -1.64 25.25
C ALA A 424 -21.32 -0.16 25.32
N VAL A 425 -22.29 0.74 25.61
CA VAL A 425 -22.02 2.17 25.87
C VAL A 425 -21.36 2.31 27.24
N ILE A 426 -20.19 2.96 27.28
CA ILE A 426 -19.37 3.19 28.49
C ILE A 426 -19.36 4.66 28.94
N GLY A 427 -19.81 5.58 28.11
CA GLY A 427 -19.87 7.01 28.41
C GLY A 427 -20.41 7.80 27.23
N LYS A 428 -20.29 9.13 27.30
CA LYS A 428 -20.68 10.07 26.25
C LYS A 428 -19.68 11.21 26.15
N THR A 429 -19.41 11.69 24.95
CA THR A 429 -18.66 12.93 24.71
C THR A 429 -19.60 14.01 24.15
N GLU A 430 -19.51 15.23 24.68
CA GLU A 430 -20.26 16.41 24.20
C GLU A 430 -19.57 17.10 23.02
N VAL A 431 -18.30 16.78 22.76
CA VAL A 431 -17.47 17.38 21.71
C VAL A 431 -16.83 16.29 20.84
N ASP A 432 -16.45 16.66 19.63
CA ASP A 432 -15.61 15.81 18.80
C ASP A 432 -14.26 15.58 19.48
N LEU A 433 -13.81 14.33 19.52
CA LEU A 433 -12.50 13.93 20.05
C LEU A 433 -11.52 13.78 18.88
N HIS A 434 -10.43 14.53 18.91
CA HIS A 434 -9.46 14.64 17.83
C HIS A 434 -8.30 13.67 18.05
N GLY A 435 -8.24 12.58 17.27
CA GLY A 435 -7.21 11.53 17.31
C GLY A 435 -6.62 11.20 15.94
N GLU A 436 -6.88 12.03 14.92
CA GLU A 436 -6.30 11.85 13.59
C GLU A 436 -4.78 11.95 13.62
N ARG A 437 -4.10 11.12 12.81
CA ARG A 437 -2.63 11.07 12.75
C ARG A 437 -2.00 12.45 12.56
N GLY A 438 -2.57 13.27 11.65
CA GLY A 438 -2.06 14.62 11.35
C GLY A 438 -2.20 15.63 12.49
N GLU A 439 -3.04 15.34 13.49
CA GLU A 439 -3.27 16.19 14.65
C GLU A 439 -2.51 15.65 15.87
N VAL A 440 -2.81 14.43 16.29
CA VAL A 440 -2.32 13.84 17.54
C VAL A 440 -0.81 13.61 17.57
N ARG A 441 -0.16 13.59 16.40
CA ARG A 441 1.30 13.47 16.24
C ARG A 441 2.02 14.79 15.94
N ALA A 442 1.31 15.92 15.98
CA ALA A 442 1.89 17.22 15.63
C ALA A 442 1.52 18.35 16.59
N VAL A 443 0.33 18.27 17.21
CA VAL A 443 -0.21 19.33 18.05
C VAL A 443 -0.90 18.75 19.29
N GLU A 444 -1.16 19.59 20.29
CA GLU A 444 -2.04 19.25 21.41
C GLU A 444 -3.47 18.93 20.91
N THR A 445 -4.04 17.83 21.37
CA THR A 445 -5.43 17.50 21.08
C THR A 445 -6.27 17.34 22.35
N ASN A 446 -7.57 17.59 22.24
CA ASN A 446 -8.50 17.42 23.36
C ASN A 446 -8.61 15.94 23.79
N LEU A 447 -8.47 15.01 22.84
CA LEU A 447 -8.46 13.57 23.13
C LEU A 447 -7.16 13.19 23.86
N GLY A 448 -6.02 13.71 23.42
CA GLY A 448 -4.73 13.49 24.10
C GLY A 448 -4.75 14.01 25.53
N ASN A 449 -5.27 15.20 25.77
CA ASN A 449 -5.46 15.77 27.11
C ASN A 449 -6.35 14.88 27.98
N PHE A 450 -7.48 14.42 27.44
CA PHE A 450 -8.40 13.53 28.14
C PHE A 450 -7.75 12.22 28.58
N ILE A 451 -7.01 11.56 27.68
CA ILE A 451 -6.31 10.31 27.99
C ILE A 451 -5.25 10.54 29.06
N ALA A 452 -4.43 11.60 28.94
CA ALA A 452 -3.40 11.93 29.91
C ALA A 452 -3.98 12.23 31.29
N ASP A 453 -5.12 12.93 31.36
CA ASP A 453 -5.81 13.23 32.61
C ASP A 453 -6.44 11.99 33.25
N ALA A 454 -6.99 11.06 32.45
CA ALA A 454 -7.50 9.78 32.94
C ALA A 454 -6.36 8.94 33.56
N ILE A 455 -5.18 8.93 32.94
CA ILE A 455 -3.97 8.25 33.45
C ILE A 455 -3.54 8.84 34.79
N ILE A 456 -3.44 10.17 34.91
CA ILE A 456 -3.12 10.84 36.19
C ILE A 456 -4.17 10.50 37.26
N ALA A 457 -5.44 10.53 36.90
CA ALA A 457 -6.52 10.19 37.83
C ALA A 457 -6.38 8.75 38.34
N LYS A 458 -6.03 7.80 37.48
CA LYS A 458 -5.78 6.42 37.87
C LYS A 458 -4.61 6.29 38.83
N THR A 459 -3.48 6.99 38.61
CA THR A 459 -2.33 6.90 39.51
C THR A 459 -2.66 7.36 40.92
N LYS A 460 -3.58 8.31 41.12
CA LYS A 460 -4.03 8.75 42.45
C LYS A 460 -4.74 7.64 43.25
N THR A 461 -5.19 6.57 42.60
CA THR A 461 -5.74 5.40 43.30
C THR A 461 -4.68 4.38 43.70
N ILE A 462 -3.43 4.59 43.28
CA ILE A 462 -2.28 3.72 43.57
C ILE A 462 -1.41 4.41 44.63
N LYS A 463 -1.66 4.09 45.89
CA LYS A 463 -1.04 4.75 47.03
C LYS A 463 0.50 4.78 46.95
N GLY A 464 1.08 5.99 47.04
CA GLY A 464 2.53 6.22 46.99
C GLY A 464 3.12 6.30 45.59
N HIS A 465 2.25 6.24 44.55
CA HIS A 465 2.64 6.30 43.16
C HIS A 465 1.86 7.35 42.36
N GLU A 466 1.36 8.37 43.05
CA GLU A 466 0.68 9.50 42.44
C GLU A 466 1.59 10.21 41.43
N ALA A 467 1.17 10.33 40.17
CA ALA A 467 2.02 10.93 39.15
C ALA A 467 1.93 12.46 39.15
N ASP A 468 3.10 13.10 39.01
CA ASP A 468 3.23 14.53 38.76
C ASP A 468 2.87 14.87 37.33
N VAL A 469 3.23 13.98 36.38
CA VAL A 469 3.01 14.17 34.94
C VAL A 469 2.60 12.87 34.26
N ALA A 470 1.85 12.99 33.15
CA ALA A 470 1.58 11.89 32.24
C ALA A 470 2.15 12.19 30.84
N LEU A 471 2.72 11.16 30.23
CA LEU A 471 3.27 11.21 28.88
C LEU A 471 2.62 10.10 28.03
N VAL A 472 1.96 10.48 26.96
CA VAL A 472 1.22 9.57 26.07
C VAL A 472 1.69 9.80 24.62
N ASN A 473 2.34 8.83 24.02
CA ASN A 473 2.78 8.97 22.64
C ASN A 473 1.59 9.00 21.65
N GLY A 474 1.61 9.95 20.72
CA GLY A 474 0.57 10.13 19.71
C GLY A 474 0.40 8.92 18.79
N GLY A 475 1.46 8.12 18.63
CA GLY A 475 1.41 6.84 17.93
C GLY A 475 0.47 5.81 18.56
N GLY A 476 0.23 5.93 19.89
CA GLY A 476 -0.69 5.08 20.65
C GLY A 476 -2.18 5.45 20.47
N ILE A 477 -2.49 6.61 19.89
CA ILE A 477 -3.85 7.11 19.66
C ILE A 477 -4.17 7.00 18.17
N ARG A 478 -5.21 6.21 17.81
CA ARG A 478 -5.37 5.74 16.42
C ARG A 478 -6.69 6.17 15.74
N ALA A 479 -7.64 6.76 16.46
CA ALA A 479 -8.91 7.16 15.88
C ALA A 479 -9.48 8.41 16.56
N SER A 480 -10.26 9.17 15.80
CA SER A 480 -11.15 10.25 16.29
C SER A 480 -12.52 9.70 16.61
N LYS A 481 -13.29 10.45 17.41
CA LYS A 481 -14.71 10.14 17.68
C LYS A 481 -15.55 11.40 17.63
N LYS A 482 -16.65 11.35 16.90
CA LYS A 482 -17.67 12.41 16.91
C LYS A 482 -18.41 12.47 18.23
N ALA A 483 -18.91 13.67 18.58
CA ALA A 483 -19.79 13.85 19.74
C ALA A 483 -20.94 12.84 19.74
N GLY A 484 -21.26 12.30 20.93
CA GLY A 484 -22.26 11.24 21.08
C GLY A 484 -21.86 10.17 22.07
N ASP A 485 -22.54 9.02 22.02
CA ASP A 485 -22.25 7.88 22.87
C ASP A 485 -20.88 7.28 22.54
N LEU A 486 -20.15 6.90 23.58
CA LEU A 486 -18.87 6.18 23.51
C LEU A 486 -19.11 4.72 23.89
N THR A 487 -18.84 3.81 22.94
CA THR A 487 -18.90 2.37 23.17
C THR A 487 -17.51 1.81 23.51
N LYS A 488 -17.45 0.57 24.00
CA LYS A 488 -16.18 -0.16 24.14
C LYS A 488 -15.43 -0.23 22.81
N LYS A 489 -16.14 -0.43 21.70
CA LYS A 489 -15.58 -0.46 20.35
C LYS A 489 -14.92 0.87 19.98
N ASP A 490 -15.58 2.00 20.26
CA ASP A 490 -15.01 3.32 19.99
C ASP A 490 -13.70 3.53 20.77
N LEU A 491 -13.71 3.21 22.06
CA LEU A 491 -12.50 3.35 22.90
C LEU A 491 -11.38 2.43 22.45
N TYR A 492 -11.72 1.21 22.04
CA TYR A 492 -10.72 0.27 21.51
C TYR A 492 -10.13 0.75 20.18
N SER A 493 -10.93 1.38 19.33
CA SER A 493 -10.42 1.99 18.09
C SER A 493 -9.48 3.17 18.38
N ILE A 494 -9.72 3.90 19.46
CA ILE A 494 -8.85 5.00 19.92
C ILE A 494 -7.54 4.45 20.50
N LEU A 495 -7.61 3.42 21.37
CA LEU A 495 -6.48 2.84 22.10
C LEU A 495 -6.35 1.32 21.81
N PRO A 496 -5.91 0.93 20.60
CA PRO A 496 -5.95 -0.47 20.18
C PRO A 496 -4.78 -1.32 20.71
N PHE A 497 -3.77 -0.70 21.31
CA PHE A 497 -2.59 -1.41 21.78
C PHE A 497 -2.78 -1.95 23.20
N PRO A 498 -2.25 -3.15 23.53
CA PRO A 498 -2.34 -3.72 24.87
C PRO A 498 -1.31 -3.11 25.85
N ASN A 499 -0.88 -1.87 25.58
CA ASN A 499 0.11 -1.19 26.39
C ASN A 499 -0.41 -0.94 27.81
N THR A 500 0.38 -1.33 28.82
CA THR A 500 0.03 -1.19 30.22
C THR A 500 0.53 0.14 30.81
N LEU A 501 -0.25 0.68 31.76
CA LEU A 501 0.16 1.85 32.54
C LEU A 501 1.38 1.51 33.39
N THR A 502 2.45 2.26 33.18
CA THR A 502 3.67 2.20 33.97
C THR A 502 3.93 3.51 34.69
N ILE A 503 4.58 3.43 35.86
CA ILE A 503 4.99 4.57 36.67
C ILE A 503 6.49 4.49 36.88
N VAL A 504 7.19 5.55 36.53
CA VAL A 504 8.67 5.64 36.65
C VAL A 504 9.10 6.92 37.30
N LYS A 505 10.23 6.89 38.01
CA LYS A 505 10.89 8.08 38.56
C LYS A 505 11.89 8.62 37.54
N ALA A 506 11.70 9.88 37.11
CA ALA A 506 12.54 10.54 36.12
C ALA A 506 12.96 11.93 36.60
N THR A 507 14.18 12.36 36.30
CA THR A 507 14.62 13.72 36.59
C THR A 507 13.95 14.72 35.65
N GLY A 508 13.93 16.01 36.06
CA GLY A 508 13.46 17.05 35.15
C GLY A 508 14.29 17.13 33.86
N ALA A 509 15.56 16.77 33.91
CA ALA A 509 16.42 16.65 32.74
C ALA A 509 15.96 15.50 31.81
N ASP A 510 15.60 14.32 32.35
CA ASP A 510 15.05 13.21 31.59
C ASP A 510 13.74 13.60 30.91
N ILE A 511 12.84 14.29 31.63
CA ILE A 511 11.56 14.76 31.08
C ILE A 511 11.81 15.74 29.92
N LYS A 512 12.73 16.71 30.10
CA LYS A 512 13.08 17.63 29.00
C LYS A 512 13.66 16.90 27.80
N ALA A 513 14.51 15.90 28.00
CA ALA A 513 15.06 15.08 26.93
C ALA A 513 13.95 14.28 26.21
N ALA A 514 12.95 13.77 26.95
CA ALA A 514 11.79 13.13 26.34
C ALA A 514 10.97 14.10 25.49
N LEU A 515 10.78 15.34 25.93
CA LEU A 515 10.10 16.37 25.13
C LEU A 515 10.88 16.74 23.86
N GLU A 516 12.22 16.72 23.90
CA GLU A 516 13.04 16.93 22.69
C GLU A 516 12.86 15.79 21.66
N VAL A 517 12.72 14.53 22.13
CA VAL A 517 12.36 13.40 21.26
C VAL A 517 10.96 13.62 20.67
N SER A 518 10.01 14.05 21.49
CA SER A 518 8.63 14.31 21.08
C SER A 518 8.52 15.29 19.90
N VAL A 519 9.28 16.39 19.94
CA VAL A 519 9.22 17.44 18.91
C VAL A 519 10.23 17.24 17.77
N LYS A 520 10.93 16.09 17.75
CA LYS A 520 11.82 15.72 16.65
C LYS A 520 11.00 15.26 15.45
N GLY A 521 10.98 16.04 14.37
CA GLY A 521 10.34 15.66 13.12
C GLY A 521 8.90 16.13 12.97
N VAL A 522 8.36 16.95 13.87
CA VAL A 522 7.00 17.53 13.73
C VAL A 522 6.85 18.42 12.48
N GLU A 523 7.98 18.88 11.92
CA GLU A 523 8.00 19.62 10.65
C GLU A 523 7.78 18.75 9.40
N LYS A 524 7.91 17.43 9.52
CA LYS A 524 7.71 16.48 8.44
C LYS A 524 6.23 16.16 8.29
N LYS A 525 5.47 17.03 7.62
CA LYS A 525 4.01 16.92 7.52
C LYS A 525 3.51 15.60 6.93
N ASP A 526 4.28 14.99 6.03
CA ASP A 526 3.91 13.77 5.33
C ASP A 526 4.35 12.48 6.07
N ASP A 527 5.24 12.61 7.07
CA ASP A 527 5.76 11.50 7.86
C ASP A 527 5.90 11.90 9.34
N LEU A 528 4.76 12.11 10.00
CA LEU A 528 4.72 12.52 11.41
C LEU A 528 5.07 11.34 12.33
N PRO A 529 6.08 11.49 13.20
CA PRO A 529 6.52 10.42 14.07
C PRO A 529 5.48 10.09 15.16
N GLY A 530 5.37 8.82 15.51
CA GLY A 530 4.52 8.35 16.62
C GLY A 530 4.96 8.87 17.98
N SER A 531 6.20 9.31 18.09
CA SER A 531 6.81 9.81 19.32
C SER A 531 6.22 11.10 19.87
N PHE A 532 5.51 11.91 19.10
CA PHE A 532 4.92 13.15 19.63
C PHE A 532 4.07 12.89 20.88
N LEU A 533 4.36 13.57 22.00
CA LEU A 533 3.70 13.34 23.28
C LEU A 533 2.48 14.24 23.48
N GLN A 534 1.36 13.63 23.82
CA GLN A 534 0.24 14.28 24.49
C GLN A 534 0.53 14.22 26.01
N ILE A 535 0.25 15.28 26.76
CA ILE A 535 0.77 15.42 28.13
C ILE A 535 -0.31 15.79 29.14
N GLY A 536 -0.10 15.38 30.39
CA GLY A 536 -0.91 15.76 31.54
C GLY A 536 -0.05 16.24 32.71
N GLY A 537 -0.58 17.14 33.56
CA GLY A 537 0.09 17.67 34.73
C GLY A 537 1.24 18.67 34.45
N MET A 538 1.48 18.98 33.19
CA MET A 538 2.56 19.84 32.74
C MET A 538 2.21 20.64 31.52
N SER A 539 3.05 21.63 31.17
CA SER A 539 3.01 22.34 29.88
C SER A 539 4.42 22.64 29.39
N TYR A 540 4.58 22.79 28.05
CA TYR A 540 5.85 23.22 27.46
C TYR A 540 5.66 24.07 26.21
N VAL A 541 6.71 24.85 25.90
CA VAL A 541 6.84 25.66 24.68
C VAL A 541 8.02 25.15 23.89
N TYR A 542 7.85 24.96 22.57
CA TYR A 542 8.93 24.55 21.68
C TYR A 542 9.03 25.41 20.42
N ASP A 543 10.17 25.35 19.75
CA ASP A 543 10.50 26.13 18.55
C ASP A 543 11.15 25.21 17.51
N VAL A 544 10.43 24.87 16.44
CA VAL A 544 10.90 23.99 15.36
C VAL A 544 12.06 24.56 14.57
N THR A 545 12.30 25.87 14.65
CA THR A 545 13.41 26.53 13.95
C THR A 545 14.76 26.27 14.61
N LYS A 546 14.75 25.76 15.83
CA LYS A 546 15.95 25.38 16.59
C LYS A 546 16.47 23.99 16.14
N PRO A 547 17.78 23.74 16.33
CA PRO A 547 18.34 22.41 16.13
C PRO A 547 17.61 21.34 16.96
N VAL A 548 17.51 20.13 16.43
CA VAL A 548 17.01 18.97 17.18
C VAL A 548 17.82 18.79 18.46
N GLY A 549 17.15 18.65 19.59
CA GLY A 549 17.76 18.60 20.92
C GLY A 549 17.84 19.95 21.66
N GLU A 550 17.46 21.07 20.98
CA GLU A 550 17.43 22.42 21.54
C GLU A 550 16.06 23.10 21.31
N ARG A 551 15.05 22.34 20.91
CA ARG A 551 13.74 22.86 20.53
C ARG A 551 12.86 23.22 21.71
N VAL A 552 12.98 22.53 22.84
CA VAL A 552 12.15 22.74 24.03
C VAL A 552 12.70 23.93 24.85
N LEU A 553 11.91 25.03 24.85
CA LEU A 553 12.31 26.31 25.42
C LEU A 553 11.91 26.45 26.89
N GLU A 554 10.66 26.12 27.22
CA GLU A 554 10.09 26.26 28.56
C GLU A 554 9.31 25.01 28.91
N VAL A 555 9.46 24.53 30.13
CA VAL A 555 8.70 23.40 30.68
C VAL A 555 8.23 23.77 32.08
N LYS A 556 6.91 23.55 32.35
CA LYS A 556 6.30 23.72 33.66
C LYS A 556 5.63 22.44 34.12
N VAL A 557 5.83 22.06 35.40
CA VAL A 557 5.14 20.94 36.04
C VAL A 557 4.33 21.51 37.21
N GLY A 558 3.02 21.23 37.25
CA GLY A 558 2.13 21.84 38.24
C GLY A 558 2.12 23.36 38.20
N GLY A 559 2.37 23.98 37.05
CA GLY A 559 2.45 25.44 36.86
C GLY A 559 3.79 26.07 37.25
N GLN A 560 4.74 25.31 37.80
CA GLN A 560 6.08 25.80 38.20
C GLN A 560 7.13 25.39 37.17
N PRO A 561 8.17 26.21 36.91
CA PRO A 561 9.28 25.82 36.07
C PRO A 561 9.89 24.49 36.53
N ILE A 562 10.19 23.60 35.56
CA ILE A 562 10.78 22.30 35.84
C ILE A 562 12.19 22.49 36.45
N ASP A 563 12.49 21.79 37.53
CA ASP A 563 13.83 21.69 38.06
C ASP A 563 14.55 20.49 37.46
N PRO A 564 15.62 20.68 36.67
CA PRO A 564 16.33 19.59 36.01
C PRO A 564 16.85 18.50 36.95
N ALA A 565 17.20 18.86 38.20
CA ALA A 565 17.76 17.94 39.19
C ALA A 565 16.69 17.22 40.03
N LYS A 566 15.49 17.78 40.11
CA LYS A 566 14.38 17.19 40.87
C LYS A 566 13.86 15.94 40.19
N THR A 567 13.56 14.91 40.99
CA THR A 567 12.89 13.71 40.54
C THR A 567 11.36 13.90 40.56
N TYR A 568 10.71 13.55 39.48
CA TYR A 568 9.26 13.57 39.28
C TYR A 568 8.74 12.14 39.10
N THR A 569 7.48 11.91 39.44
CA THR A 569 6.77 10.69 39.17
C THR A 569 6.08 10.81 37.80
N VAL A 570 6.48 9.99 36.84
CA VAL A 570 6.00 10.00 35.46
C VAL A 570 5.12 8.79 35.24
N ALA A 571 3.88 9.02 34.83
CA ALA A 571 2.98 7.98 34.32
C ALA A 571 3.05 7.91 32.80
N THR A 572 3.27 6.73 32.27
CA THR A 572 3.32 6.49 30.82
C THR A 572 2.98 5.02 30.53
N ASN A 573 3.25 4.54 29.34
CA ASN A 573 3.04 3.14 29.01
C ASN A 573 4.34 2.31 29.02
N ASP A 574 4.18 0.98 29.07
CA ASP A 574 5.29 0.02 29.08
C ASP A 574 6.13 0.06 27.81
N PHE A 575 5.55 0.40 26.65
CA PHE A 575 6.26 0.63 25.40
C PHE A 575 7.30 1.77 25.55
N ILE A 576 6.89 2.93 26.09
CA ILE A 576 7.77 4.08 26.32
C ILE A 576 8.86 3.73 27.35
N THR A 577 8.49 3.10 28.48
CA THR A 577 9.49 2.74 29.53
C THR A 577 10.41 1.61 29.10
N SER A 578 10.09 0.86 28.06
CA SER A 578 10.98 -0.10 27.40
C SER A 578 11.94 0.55 26.40
N GLY A 579 11.77 1.85 26.10
CA GLY A 579 12.59 2.62 25.17
C GLY A 579 11.98 2.77 23.76
N GLY A 580 10.71 2.36 23.58
CA GLY A 580 9.97 2.54 22.32
C GLY A 580 9.91 4.01 21.91
N ASP A 581 9.72 4.28 20.61
CA ASP A 581 9.74 5.62 19.99
C ASP A 581 11.02 6.44 20.30
N GLY A 582 12.10 5.79 20.75
CA GLY A 582 13.37 6.44 21.09
C GLY A 582 13.45 7.02 22.51
N TYR A 583 12.53 6.70 23.40
CA TYR A 583 12.47 7.19 24.80
C TYR A 583 13.44 6.50 25.75
N SER A 584 14.71 6.31 25.34
CA SER A 584 15.74 5.63 26.14
C SER A 584 15.97 6.26 27.52
N MET A 585 15.74 7.59 27.69
CA MET A 585 15.86 8.30 28.96
C MET A 585 14.80 7.91 29.98
N LEU A 586 13.69 7.32 29.55
CA LEU A 586 12.63 6.82 30.45
C LEU A 586 12.75 5.31 30.72
N LYS A 587 13.72 4.62 30.13
CA LYS A 587 14.08 3.25 30.49
C LYS A 587 14.90 3.28 31.79
N LYS A 588 14.25 2.93 32.88
CA LYS A 588 14.85 2.94 34.23
C LYS A 588 14.81 1.53 34.82
N ASP A 589 15.70 1.24 35.79
CA ASP A 589 15.75 -0.06 36.45
C ASP A 589 14.50 -0.32 37.32
N GLU A 590 13.94 0.73 37.90
CA GLU A 590 12.74 0.66 38.74
C GLU A 590 11.53 1.24 37.96
N VAL A 591 10.71 0.38 37.44
CA VAL A 591 9.45 0.71 36.77
C VAL A 591 8.31 -0.09 37.41
N LEU A 592 7.31 0.59 37.93
CA LEU A 592 6.08 -0.07 38.37
C LEU A 592 5.19 -0.29 37.17
N ASN A 593 5.08 -1.51 36.68
CA ASN A 593 4.01 -1.89 35.74
C ASN A 593 2.76 -2.25 36.55
N THR A 594 1.67 -1.50 36.32
CA THR A 594 0.42 -1.67 37.08
C THR A 594 -0.43 -2.84 36.61
N GLY A 595 -0.17 -3.38 35.40
CA GLY A 595 -0.97 -4.39 34.74
C GLY A 595 -2.29 -3.87 34.14
N TYR A 596 -2.70 -2.63 34.41
CA TYR A 596 -3.86 -2.01 33.75
C TYR A 596 -3.48 -1.53 32.36
N THR A 597 -4.21 -1.91 31.33
CA THR A 597 -4.00 -1.34 29.98
C THR A 597 -4.48 0.12 29.94
N PHE A 598 -3.97 0.90 29.01
CA PHE A 598 -4.49 2.26 28.77
C PHE A 598 -6.00 2.24 28.45
N TYR A 599 -6.43 1.22 27.73
CA TYR A 599 -7.85 0.97 27.48
C TYR A 599 -8.63 0.83 28.79
N ASP A 600 -8.21 -0.06 29.71
CA ASP A 600 -8.88 -0.30 31.00
C ASP A 600 -8.95 0.97 31.84
N VAL A 601 -7.85 1.75 31.88
CA VAL A 601 -7.76 3.01 32.64
C VAL A 601 -8.78 4.02 32.12
N VAL A 602 -8.86 4.19 30.81
CA VAL A 602 -9.78 5.17 30.19
C VAL A 602 -11.23 4.67 30.26
N GLU A 603 -11.49 3.37 30.10
CA GLU A 603 -12.81 2.78 30.29
C GLU A 603 -13.33 3.02 31.71
N GLU A 604 -12.52 2.71 32.74
CA GLU A 604 -12.86 2.94 34.14
C GLU A 604 -13.15 4.44 34.41
N TYR A 605 -12.31 5.33 33.86
CA TYR A 605 -12.50 6.78 34.01
C TYR A 605 -13.83 7.24 33.38
N LEU A 606 -14.12 6.81 32.13
CA LEU A 606 -15.38 7.10 31.43
C LEU A 606 -16.61 6.59 32.19
N GLN A 607 -16.53 5.36 32.72
CA GLN A 607 -17.62 4.78 33.52
C GLN A 607 -17.90 5.55 34.81
N ASN A 608 -16.89 6.21 35.37
CA ASN A 608 -17.04 7.06 36.57
C ASN A 608 -17.62 8.45 36.24
N VAL A 609 -17.07 9.13 35.21
CA VAL A 609 -17.48 10.51 34.88
C VAL A 609 -18.71 10.57 34.00
N LYS A 610 -19.06 9.49 33.29
CA LYS A 610 -20.21 9.30 32.37
C LYS A 610 -20.23 10.23 31.15
N VAL A 611 -19.96 11.52 31.32
CA VAL A 611 -19.98 12.52 30.24
C VAL A 611 -18.71 13.33 30.28
N ILE A 612 -18.05 13.49 29.12
CA ILE A 612 -16.82 14.24 28.97
C ILE A 612 -16.96 15.40 27.98
N ASN A 613 -16.20 16.48 28.25
CA ASN A 613 -16.11 17.66 27.38
C ASN A 613 -14.67 18.21 27.38
N PRO A 614 -13.69 17.42 26.90
CA PRO A 614 -12.29 17.80 26.95
C PRO A 614 -11.99 18.93 25.96
N LYS A 615 -11.02 19.78 26.31
CA LYS A 615 -10.59 20.94 25.52
C LYS A 615 -9.10 20.93 25.28
N VAL A 616 -8.65 21.67 24.28
CA VAL A 616 -7.26 22.09 24.13
C VAL A 616 -7.00 23.21 25.14
N GLU A 617 -5.93 23.12 25.94
CA GLU A 617 -5.65 23.97 27.09
C GLU A 617 -4.33 24.74 26.97
N ASN A 618 -3.67 24.67 25.78
CA ASN A 618 -2.33 25.20 25.53
C ASN A 618 -1.25 24.56 26.43
N ARG A 619 -1.38 23.25 26.67
CA ARG A 619 -0.35 22.46 27.35
C ARG A 619 0.91 22.36 26.48
N ILE A 620 0.74 22.32 25.16
CA ILE A 620 1.79 22.19 24.14
C ILE A 620 1.69 23.37 23.19
N VAL A 621 2.69 24.25 23.19
CA VAL A 621 2.68 25.47 22.40
C VAL A 621 3.89 25.53 21.48
N GLU A 622 3.67 25.60 20.18
CA GLU A 622 4.70 25.94 19.22
C GLU A 622 4.92 27.45 19.21
N LYS A 623 6.14 27.88 19.40
CA LYS A 623 6.54 29.29 19.28
C LYS A 623 6.55 29.67 17.80
N LYS A 624 5.70 30.64 17.45
CA LYS A 624 5.63 31.22 16.11
C LYS A 624 6.71 32.26 15.88
#